data_f5546e945dbe8b6322ef2970040b281d
#
_entry.id   f5546e945dbe8b6322ef2970040b281d
#
_cell.length_a   1.000
_cell.length_b   1.000
_cell.length_c   1.000
_cell.angle_alpha   90.00
_cell.angle_beta   90.00
_cell.angle_gamma   90.00
#
_symmetry.space_group_name_H-M   'P 1'
#
loop_
_entity.id
_entity.type
_entity.pdbx_description
1 polymer ?
#
loop_
_entity_poly.entity_id
_entity_poly.type
_entity_poly.pdbx_seq_one_letter_code
_entity_poly.pdbx_strand_id
1 'polypeptide(L)' 'NDRVEIPKLGSLVVTPLGEGKVTGINRAMRTASVQLTPDNVIQVEWDEIVDASKADPI' A
#
# COMPACT_ATOMS: atom_id res chain seq x y z
N ASN A 1 -17.36 -10.03 -6.21
CA ASN A 1 -16.56 -9.60 -7.00
C ASN A 1 -15.44 -8.76 -6.48
N ASP A 2 -14.42 -9.41 -6.13
CA ASP A 2 -13.34 -8.77 -5.49
C ASP A 2 -12.38 -8.26 -6.48
N ARG A 3 -12.20 -6.99 -6.48
CA ARG A 3 -11.29 -6.40 -7.36
C ARG A 3 -10.16 -5.81 -6.56
N VAL A 4 -8.99 -6.32 -6.75
CA VAL A 4 -7.81 -5.81 -6.07
C VAL A 4 -7.22 -4.71 -6.92
N GLU A 5 -7.18 -3.51 -6.36
CA GLU A 5 -6.63 -2.38 -7.07
C GLU A 5 -5.13 -2.36 -6.91
N ILE A 6 -4.44 -2.04 -8.00
CA ILE A 6 -3.00 -1.91 -7.96
C ILE A 6 -2.65 -0.55 -7.37
N PRO A 7 -1.90 -0.51 -6.26
CA PRO A 7 -1.51 0.78 -5.70
C PRO A 7 -0.60 1.53 -6.66
N LYS A 8 -0.65 2.85 -6.57
CA LYS A 8 0.15 3.68 -7.45
C LYS A 8 1.44 4.08 -6.76
N LEU A 9 2.52 4.07 -7.52
CA LEU A 9 3.80 4.52 -6.99
C LEU A 9 3.70 5.97 -6.53
N GLY A 10 4.26 6.22 -5.37
CA GLY A 10 4.29 7.58 -4.83
C GLY A 10 3.03 7.99 -4.11
N SER A 11 2.01 7.14 -4.05
CA SER A 11 0.79 7.50 -3.37
C SER A 11 0.84 7.07 -1.91
N LEU A 12 0.06 7.75 -1.09
CA LEU A 12 -0.05 7.39 0.32
C LEU A 12 -1.11 6.31 0.46
N VAL A 13 -0.79 5.31 1.25
CA VAL A 13 -1.69 4.18 1.47
C VAL A 13 -1.67 3.81 2.95
N VAL A 14 -2.70 3.09 3.35
CA VAL A 14 -2.80 2.59 4.72
C VAL A 14 -2.66 1.09 4.68
N THR A 15 -1.78 0.56 5.51
CA THR A 15 -1.56 -0.87 5.62
C THR A 15 -1.84 -1.31 7.05
N PRO A 16 -1.95 -2.62 7.30
CA PRO A 16 -2.14 -3.08 8.67
C PRO A 16 -1.02 -2.66 9.61
N LEU A 17 0.15 -2.35 9.08
CA LEU A 17 1.28 -1.93 9.87
C LEU A 17 1.40 -0.43 10.00
N GLY A 18 0.57 0.32 9.28
CA GLY A 18 0.60 1.77 9.35
C GLY A 18 0.46 2.42 8.01
N GLU A 19 0.47 3.75 8.01
CA GLU A 19 0.36 4.52 6.79
C GLU A 19 1.74 4.77 6.22
N GLY A 20 1.87 4.66 4.92
CA GLY A 20 3.13 4.87 4.28
C GLY A 20 2.97 5.23 2.81
N LYS A 21 4.10 5.33 2.14
CA LYS A 21 4.14 5.73 0.74
C LYS A 21 4.61 4.56 -0.10
N VAL A 22 3.93 4.34 -1.21
CA VAL A 22 4.28 3.23 -2.10
C VAL A 22 5.56 3.59 -2.85
N THR A 23 6.59 2.77 -2.68
CA THR A 23 7.88 2.98 -3.33
C THR A 23 8.18 1.95 -4.39
N GLY A 24 7.42 0.85 -4.45
CA GLY A 24 7.64 -0.17 -5.45
C GLY A 24 6.44 -1.07 -5.60
N ILE A 25 6.32 -1.67 -6.78
CA ILE A 25 5.20 -2.55 -7.09
C ILE A 25 5.75 -3.86 -7.62
N ASN A 26 5.24 -4.98 -7.12
CA ASN A 26 5.60 -6.29 -7.62
C ASN A 26 4.34 -6.97 -8.11
N ARG A 27 4.16 -6.99 -9.43
CA ARG A 27 2.95 -7.56 -10.01
C ARG A 27 2.92 -9.06 -9.94
N ALA A 28 4.09 -9.69 -10.00
CA ALA A 28 4.15 -11.14 -9.98
C ALA A 28 3.68 -11.67 -8.64
N MET A 29 4.04 -10.98 -7.57
CA MET A 29 3.68 -11.40 -6.23
C MET A 29 2.44 -10.70 -5.71
N ARG A 30 1.93 -9.70 -6.45
CA ARG A 30 0.79 -8.89 -6.05
C ARG A 30 1.06 -8.21 -4.71
N THR A 31 2.26 -7.68 -4.59
CA THR A 31 2.67 -6.97 -3.39
C THR A 31 3.18 -5.60 -3.77
N ALA A 32 3.36 -4.77 -2.78
CA ALA A 32 3.91 -3.44 -2.97
C ALA A 32 4.82 -3.12 -1.80
N SER A 33 5.84 -2.35 -2.09
CA SER A 33 6.74 -1.86 -1.06
C SER A 33 6.20 -0.54 -0.54
N VAL A 34 6.02 -0.45 0.76
CA VAL A 34 5.47 0.74 1.40
C VAL A 34 6.48 1.23 2.40
N GLN A 35 6.87 2.49 2.24
CA GLN A 35 7.82 3.10 3.14
C GLN A 35 7.06 3.78 4.28
N LEU A 36 7.17 3.23 5.47
CA LEU A 36 6.50 3.78 6.65
C LEU A 36 7.31 4.91 7.24
N THR A 37 8.61 4.73 7.31
CA THR A 37 9.55 5.75 7.75
C THR A 37 10.72 5.72 6.80
N PRO A 38 11.59 6.75 6.85
CA PRO A 38 12.75 6.75 5.94
C PRO A 38 13.61 5.49 6.04
N ASP A 39 13.61 4.85 7.21
CA ASP A 39 14.44 3.67 7.41
C ASP A 39 13.67 2.37 7.39
N ASN A 40 12.36 2.42 7.19
CA ASN A 40 11.55 1.22 7.33
C ASN A 40 10.62 1.06 6.15
N VAL A 41 10.96 0.12 5.28
CA VAL A 41 10.14 -0.20 4.11
C VAL A 41 9.63 -1.62 4.27
N ILE A 42 8.33 -1.79 4.14
CA ILE A 42 7.72 -3.11 4.27
C ILE A 42 7.10 -3.52 2.95
N GLN A 43 6.84 -4.81 2.82
CA GLN A 43 6.19 -5.35 1.65
C GLN A 43 4.85 -5.93 2.08
N VAL A 44 3.78 -5.48 1.45
CA VAL A 44 2.43 -5.93 1.80
C VAL A 44 1.69 -6.32 0.55
N GLU A 45 0.71 -7.18 0.70
CA GLU A 45 -0.10 -7.61 -0.44
C GLU A 45 -1.06 -6.51 -0.83
N TRP A 46 -1.39 -6.48 -2.11
CA TRP A 46 -2.25 -5.42 -2.63
C TRP A 46 -3.60 -5.36 -1.92
N ASP A 47 -4.15 -6.52 -1.56
CA ASP A 47 -5.47 -6.54 -0.95
C ASP A 47 -5.44 -6.07 0.50
N GLU A 48 -4.26 -5.85 1.06
CA GLU A 48 -4.13 -5.30 2.40
C GLU A 48 -3.85 -3.81 2.39
N ILE A 49 -3.77 -3.22 1.22
CA ILE A 49 -3.45 -1.82 1.08
C ILE A 49 -4.73 -1.03 0.77
N VAL A 50 -4.93 0.04 1.50
CA VAL A 50 -6.06 0.92 1.27
C VAL A 50 -5.51 2.28 0.88
N ASP A 51 -6.03 2.83 -0.22
CA ASP A 51 -5.63 4.16 -0.63
C ASP A 51 -6.01 5.15 0.47
N ALA A 52 -5.05 5.98 0.86
CA ALA A 52 -5.26 6.89 1.99
C ALA A 52 -6.42 7.85 1.71
N SER A 53 -6.62 8.20 0.44
CA SER A 53 -7.72 9.11 0.11
C SER A 53 -9.07 8.43 0.25
N LYS A 54 -9.09 7.10 0.27
CA LYS A 54 -10.32 6.35 0.44
C LYS A 54 -10.47 5.81 1.85
N ALA A 55 -9.45 5.95 2.66
CA ALA A 55 -9.50 5.49 4.03
C ALA A 55 -10.24 6.53 4.85
N ASP A 56 -11.51 6.35 4.95
CA ASP A 56 -12.35 7.34 5.58
C ASP A 56 -12.45 7.03 7.07
N PRO A 57 -12.06 7.95 7.91
CA PRO A 57 -12.11 7.71 9.36
C PRO A 57 -13.50 7.60 9.91
N ILE A 58 -14.47 8.07 9.17
CA ILE A 58 -15.83 7.97 9.68
C ILE A 58 -16.69 7.49 8.64
#